data_831a8b357087b21c87b3ad248c43104f
#
_entry.id   831a8b357087b21c87b3ad248c43104f
#
_cell.length_a   1.000
_cell.length_b   1.000
_cell.length_c   1.000
_cell.angle_alpha   90.00
_cell.angle_beta   90.00
_cell.angle_gamma   90.00
#
_symmetry.space_group_name_H-M   'P 1'
#
loop_
_entity.id
_entity.type
_entity.pdbx_description
1 polymer ?
#
loop_
_entity_poly.entity_id
_entity_poly.type
_entity_poly.pdbx_seq_one_letter_code
_entity_poly.pdbx_strand_id
1 'polypeptide(L)'
;MSLFTTYIWLTVSNHNHRKPAALYAVYALSASGILLLIITQFTGLFYYFDDHNLYHRGNYYLLSQAIAVLGIALCLFMLISYRKNLNRTIFLAMMSFFVLPVLATIYQALAYGFSLQCLAAVISTQIMFIMDTVEINLRFHSQQADYRKARYEAEHDGMTGLLNKEAGWKRMREYFNHMSSRDEALLMFIDIDDFKTINDTYGHTAGDFWIREVASQLRHIYRQDDIICRYGGDEFLALIRNTASEQVLETTLGIFFQQLARTSEQHGQDVHCSVGVCRIAATRIRRNTGISRNTDEGNGEDIRGEVDFDQCVKQADLALYETKRSNKGRFTVYNYTPPPSQNPQISAPRSGRKV
;
A
#
# COMPACT_ATOMS: atom_id res chain seq x y z
N MET A 1 -26.49 -22.81 -18.86
CA MET A 1 -26.51 -21.70 -19.84
C MET A 1 -26.69 -20.35 -19.19
N SER A 2 -27.73 -20.12 -18.40
CA SER A 2 -27.98 -18.81 -17.76
C SER A 2 -26.83 -18.32 -16.89
N LEU A 3 -26.20 -19.16 -16.07
CA LEU A 3 -25.03 -18.83 -15.27
C LEU A 3 -23.83 -18.44 -16.14
N PHE A 4 -23.61 -19.16 -17.23
CA PHE A 4 -22.50 -18.88 -18.14
C PHE A 4 -22.68 -17.55 -18.89
N THR A 5 -23.88 -17.23 -19.35
CA THR A 5 -24.17 -15.92 -19.97
C THR A 5 -24.07 -14.77 -19.00
N THR A 6 -24.47 -14.99 -17.72
CA THR A 6 -24.25 -14.03 -16.65
C THR A 6 -22.76 -13.79 -16.44
N TYR A 7 -21.96 -14.83 -16.43
CA TYR A 7 -20.51 -14.73 -16.29
C TYR A 7 -19.88 -13.97 -17.46
N ILE A 8 -20.24 -14.29 -18.71
CA ILE A 8 -19.78 -13.50 -19.89
C ILE A 8 -20.11 -12.00 -19.70
N TRP A 9 -21.36 -11.71 -19.31
CA TRP A 9 -21.78 -10.33 -19.13
C TRP A 9 -21.02 -9.63 -18.01
N LEU A 10 -20.80 -10.26 -16.85
CA LEU A 10 -20.04 -9.72 -15.73
C LEU A 10 -18.58 -9.45 -16.12
N THR A 11 -17.97 -10.36 -16.87
CA THR A 11 -16.58 -10.23 -17.32
C THR A 11 -16.41 -9.07 -18.31
N VAL A 12 -17.43 -8.81 -19.15
CA VAL A 12 -17.41 -7.75 -20.17
C VAL A 12 -17.93 -6.42 -19.65
N SER A 13 -18.81 -6.43 -18.63
CA SER A 13 -19.61 -5.28 -18.18
C SER A 13 -18.84 -4.22 -17.40
N ASN A 14 -17.52 -4.31 -17.29
CA ASN A 14 -16.71 -3.34 -16.51
C ASN A 14 -16.90 -1.87 -16.92
N HIS A 15 -17.63 -1.59 -18.03
CA HIS A 15 -17.85 -0.23 -18.55
C HIS A 15 -19.26 0.09 -19.04
N ASN A 16 -20.24 -0.83 -19.01
CA ASN A 16 -21.56 -0.54 -19.53
C ASN A 16 -22.68 -1.12 -18.66
N HIS A 17 -23.42 -0.28 -17.96
CA HIS A 17 -24.47 -0.67 -16.99
C HIS A 17 -25.75 -1.26 -17.60
N ARG A 18 -25.91 -1.31 -18.93
CA ARG A 18 -27.10 -1.88 -19.56
C ARG A 18 -26.93 -3.37 -19.85
N LYS A 19 -27.80 -4.18 -19.24
CA LYS A 19 -27.86 -5.62 -19.52
C LYS A 19 -28.32 -5.84 -20.96
N PRO A 20 -27.62 -6.63 -21.77
CA PRO A 20 -27.99 -6.87 -23.16
C PRO A 20 -29.30 -7.66 -23.26
N ALA A 21 -30.10 -7.37 -24.26
CA ALA A 21 -31.37 -8.11 -24.52
C ALA A 21 -31.14 -9.63 -24.65
N ALA A 22 -30.02 -10.03 -25.23
CA ALA A 22 -29.61 -11.43 -25.35
C ALA A 22 -29.50 -12.17 -24.00
N LEU A 23 -29.09 -11.48 -22.92
CA LEU A 23 -29.04 -12.07 -21.59
C LEU A 23 -30.43 -12.43 -21.07
N TYR A 24 -31.39 -11.53 -21.25
CA TYR A 24 -32.79 -11.80 -20.89
C TYR A 24 -33.41 -12.90 -21.76
N ALA A 25 -33.07 -12.95 -23.06
CA ALA A 25 -33.52 -14.01 -23.94
C ALA A 25 -33.02 -15.40 -23.47
N VAL A 26 -31.76 -15.52 -23.05
CA VAL A 26 -31.23 -16.76 -22.52
C VAL A 26 -31.89 -17.14 -21.21
N TYR A 27 -32.19 -16.19 -20.32
CA TYR A 27 -32.92 -16.48 -19.08
C TYR A 27 -34.34 -16.98 -19.35
N ALA A 28 -35.07 -16.30 -20.25
CA ALA A 28 -36.42 -16.70 -20.64
C ALA A 28 -36.42 -18.10 -21.27
N LEU A 29 -35.47 -18.37 -22.17
CA LEU A 29 -35.33 -19.69 -22.83
C LEU A 29 -34.96 -20.78 -21.79
N SER A 30 -34.09 -20.50 -20.83
CA SER A 30 -33.74 -21.43 -19.78
C SER A 30 -34.92 -21.71 -18.86
N ALA A 31 -35.68 -20.70 -18.48
CA ALA A 31 -36.86 -20.85 -17.63
C ALA A 31 -37.98 -21.63 -18.34
N SER A 32 -38.23 -21.33 -19.63
CA SER A 32 -39.20 -22.09 -20.42
C SER A 32 -38.80 -23.56 -20.60
N GLY A 33 -37.49 -23.82 -20.81
CA GLY A 33 -36.97 -25.16 -20.89
C GLY A 33 -37.17 -25.97 -19.60
N ILE A 34 -36.90 -25.38 -18.43
CA ILE A 34 -37.14 -26.02 -17.12
C ILE A 34 -38.62 -26.28 -16.93
N LEU A 35 -39.50 -25.34 -17.24
CA LEU A 35 -40.93 -25.48 -17.10
C LEU A 35 -41.43 -26.65 -17.97
N LEU A 36 -41.00 -26.74 -19.23
CA LEU A 36 -41.37 -27.83 -20.14
C LEU A 36 -40.84 -29.17 -19.67
N LEU A 37 -39.65 -29.25 -19.06
CA LEU A 37 -39.14 -30.47 -18.45
C LEU A 37 -40.01 -30.94 -17.27
N ILE A 38 -40.50 -30.03 -16.43
CA ILE A 38 -41.43 -30.36 -15.33
C ILE A 38 -42.76 -30.87 -15.90
N ILE A 39 -43.31 -30.20 -16.90
CA ILE A 39 -44.56 -30.62 -17.56
C ILE A 39 -44.40 -32.00 -18.17
N THR A 40 -43.23 -32.33 -18.73
CA THR A 40 -42.96 -33.63 -19.33
C THR A 40 -43.09 -34.79 -18.35
N GLN A 41 -42.78 -34.59 -17.05
CA GLN A 41 -42.93 -35.62 -16.01
C GLN A 41 -44.38 -36.11 -15.87
N PHE A 42 -45.35 -35.23 -16.18
CA PHE A 42 -46.77 -35.56 -16.06
C PHE A 42 -47.44 -35.90 -17.39
N THR A 43 -46.86 -35.45 -18.50
CA THR A 43 -47.52 -35.57 -19.82
C THR A 43 -46.80 -36.51 -20.78
N GLY A 44 -45.58 -36.92 -20.51
CA GLY A 44 -44.76 -37.69 -21.45
C GLY A 44 -44.40 -36.93 -22.74
N LEU A 45 -44.47 -35.59 -22.74
CA LEU A 45 -44.34 -34.73 -23.92
C LEU A 45 -43.01 -34.94 -24.66
N PHE A 46 -41.88 -34.94 -23.93
CA PHE A 46 -40.57 -35.12 -24.50
C PHE A 46 -40.04 -36.53 -24.37
N TYR A 47 -40.36 -37.21 -23.25
CA TYR A 47 -40.01 -38.59 -22.98
C TYR A 47 -40.97 -39.19 -21.93
N TYR A 48 -41.09 -40.51 -21.93
CA TYR A 48 -41.79 -41.25 -20.88
C TYR A 48 -41.12 -42.62 -20.64
N PHE A 49 -41.41 -43.21 -19.51
CA PHE A 49 -41.01 -44.57 -19.20
C PHE A 49 -42.23 -45.45 -19.22
N ASP A 50 -42.11 -46.66 -19.80
CA ASP A 50 -43.16 -47.64 -19.79
C ASP A 50 -43.22 -48.44 -18.47
N ASP A 51 -44.17 -49.38 -18.37
CA ASP A 51 -44.35 -50.22 -17.19
C ASP A 51 -43.12 -51.13 -16.87
N HIS A 52 -42.21 -51.30 -17.83
CA HIS A 52 -40.93 -52.00 -17.70
C HIS A 52 -39.74 -51.09 -17.41
N ASN A 53 -39.99 -49.83 -17.12
CA ASN A 53 -38.97 -48.80 -16.89
C ASN A 53 -38.05 -48.54 -18.11
N LEU A 54 -38.54 -48.81 -19.32
CA LEU A 54 -37.81 -48.52 -20.54
C LEU A 54 -38.11 -47.10 -21.03
N TYR A 55 -37.06 -46.38 -21.43
CA TYR A 55 -37.14 -45.03 -21.93
C TYR A 55 -37.71 -44.97 -23.35
N HIS A 56 -38.69 -44.14 -23.56
CA HIS A 56 -39.29 -43.83 -24.88
C HIS A 56 -39.23 -42.33 -25.17
N ARG A 57 -39.04 -41.98 -26.45
CA ARG A 57 -39.08 -40.61 -26.90
C ARG A 57 -40.54 -40.17 -27.08
N GLY A 58 -40.90 -39.03 -26.47
CA GLY A 58 -42.22 -38.42 -26.67
C GLY A 58 -42.33 -37.73 -28.04
N ASN A 59 -43.56 -37.40 -28.42
CA ASN A 59 -43.87 -36.82 -29.73
C ASN A 59 -43.11 -35.47 -29.99
N TYR A 60 -42.77 -34.74 -28.97
CA TYR A 60 -42.10 -33.44 -29.07
C TYR A 60 -40.61 -33.48 -28.63
N TYR A 61 -39.99 -34.67 -28.66
CA TYR A 61 -38.56 -34.83 -28.29
C TYR A 61 -37.63 -33.87 -29.05
N LEU A 62 -37.88 -33.68 -30.39
CA LEU A 62 -37.07 -32.76 -31.21
C LEU A 62 -37.16 -31.28 -30.76
N LEU A 63 -38.28 -30.88 -30.18
CA LEU A 63 -38.45 -29.54 -29.65
C LEU A 63 -37.54 -29.28 -28.45
N SER A 64 -37.37 -30.28 -27.56
CA SER A 64 -36.44 -30.18 -26.43
C SER A 64 -35.01 -29.96 -26.89
N GLN A 65 -34.59 -30.63 -27.96
CA GLN A 65 -33.26 -30.47 -28.56
C GLN A 65 -33.11 -29.11 -29.22
N ALA A 66 -34.12 -28.63 -29.91
CA ALA A 66 -34.10 -27.29 -30.56
C ALA A 66 -33.95 -26.18 -29.54
N ILE A 67 -34.60 -26.26 -28.36
CA ILE A 67 -34.44 -25.28 -27.25
C ILE A 67 -32.97 -25.23 -26.74
N ALA A 68 -32.36 -26.40 -26.56
CA ALA A 68 -31.00 -26.51 -26.13
C ALA A 68 -29.99 -25.90 -27.13
N VAL A 69 -30.18 -26.24 -28.43
CA VAL A 69 -29.34 -25.71 -29.53
C VAL A 69 -29.46 -24.21 -29.65
N LEU A 70 -30.70 -23.69 -29.58
CA LEU A 70 -30.93 -22.24 -29.63
C LEU A 70 -30.23 -21.50 -28.46
N GLY A 71 -30.28 -22.09 -27.27
CA GLY A 71 -29.56 -21.54 -26.09
C GLY A 71 -28.07 -21.49 -26.29
N ILE A 72 -27.47 -22.55 -26.83
CA ILE A 72 -26.03 -22.58 -27.17
C ILE A 72 -25.70 -21.52 -28.22
N ALA A 73 -26.50 -21.40 -29.27
CA ALA A 73 -26.31 -20.42 -30.34
C ALA A 73 -26.36 -18.96 -29.82
N LEU A 74 -27.29 -18.66 -28.93
CA LEU A 74 -27.36 -17.34 -28.28
C LEU A 74 -26.13 -17.05 -27.38
N CYS A 75 -25.66 -18.03 -26.64
CA CYS A 75 -24.45 -17.88 -25.83
C CYS A 75 -23.21 -17.63 -26.70
N LEU A 76 -23.05 -18.40 -27.79
CA LEU A 76 -21.97 -18.21 -28.76
C LEU A 76 -22.04 -16.84 -29.46
N PHE A 77 -23.23 -16.43 -29.85
CA PHE A 77 -23.45 -15.12 -30.42
C PHE A 77 -23.01 -14.01 -29.47
N MET A 78 -23.37 -14.09 -28.19
CA MET A 78 -22.91 -13.14 -27.18
C MET A 78 -21.39 -13.16 -27.05
N LEU A 79 -20.78 -14.33 -26.94
CA LEU A 79 -19.32 -14.45 -26.79
C LEU A 79 -18.57 -13.85 -27.99
N ILE A 80 -19.04 -14.11 -29.20
CA ILE A 80 -18.45 -13.56 -30.44
C ILE A 80 -18.67 -12.04 -30.54
N SER A 81 -19.85 -11.56 -30.16
CA SER A 81 -20.18 -10.13 -30.20
C SER A 81 -19.30 -9.32 -29.25
N TYR A 82 -18.93 -9.88 -28.12
CA TYR A 82 -18.06 -9.23 -27.13
C TYR A 82 -16.57 -9.60 -27.24
N ARG A 83 -16.16 -10.31 -28.31
CA ARG A 83 -14.77 -10.76 -28.52
C ARG A 83 -13.74 -9.65 -28.38
N LYS A 84 -14.06 -8.43 -28.85
CA LYS A 84 -13.14 -7.28 -28.80
C LYS A 84 -12.84 -6.77 -27.39
N ASN A 85 -13.74 -7.05 -26.43
CA ASN A 85 -13.64 -6.60 -25.04
C ASN A 85 -13.04 -7.68 -24.12
N LEU A 86 -12.74 -8.87 -24.66
CA LEU A 86 -12.20 -9.99 -23.93
C LEU A 86 -10.72 -10.19 -24.27
N ASN A 87 -9.93 -10.53 -23.26
CA ASN A 87 -8.57 -11.00 -23.48
C ASN A 87 -8.61 -12.32 -24.27
N ARG A 88 -7.63 -12.50 -25.18
CA ARG A 88 -7.55 -13.70 -26.03
C ARG A 88 -7.59 -15.00 -25.21
N THR A 89 -6.93 -15.04 -24.06
CA THR A 89 -6.88 -16.21 -23.19
C THR A 89 -8.25 -16.56 -22.61
N ILE A 90 -8.99 -15.56 -22.09
CA ILE A 90 -10.34 -15.74 -21.56
C ILE A 90 -11.30 -16.17 -22.68
N PHE A 91 -11.21 -15.51 -23.84
CA PHE A 91 -12.04 -15.89 -25.00
C PHE A 91 -11.84 -17.33 -25.39
N LEU A 92 -10.60 -17.83 -25.46
CA LEU A 92 -10.30 -19.23 -25.76
C LEU A 92 -10.78 -20.19 -24.66
N ALA A 93 -10.64 -19.84 -23.40
CA ALA A 93 -11.16 -20.60 -22.29
C ALA A 93 -12.70 -20.71 -22.32
N MET A 94 -13.40 -19.60 -22.60
CA MET A 94 -14.85 -19.59 -22.76
C MET A 94 -15.30 -20.38 -23.99
N MET A 95 -14.56 -20.33 -25.10
CA MET A 95 -14.84 -21.12 -26.29
C MET A 95 -14.69 -22.63 -26.03
N SER A 96 -13.74 -23.06 -25.19
CA SER A 96 -13.56 -24.48 -24.83
C SER A 96 -14.81 -25.08 -24.21
N PHE A 97 -15.61 -24.27 -23.48
CA PHE A 97 -16.88 -24.69 -22.88
C PHE A 97 -17.92 -25.14 -23.92
N PHE A 98 -17.85 -24.65 -25.14
CA PHE A 98 -18.73 -25.07 -26.22
C PHE A 98 -18.07 -26.13 -27.12
N VAL A 99 -16.81 -25.96 -27.44
CA VAL A 99 -16.11 -26.82 -28.41
C VAL A 99 -15.91 -28.24 -27.89
N LEU A 100 -15.48 -28.39 -26.64
CA LEU A 100 -15.19 -29.72 -26.07
C LEU A 100 -16.45 -30.62 -25.96
N PRO A 101 -17.59 -30.16 -25.43
CA PRO A 101 -18.81 -30.96 -25.43
C PRO A 101 -19.35 -31.30 -26.82
N VAL A 102 -19.23 -30.38 -27.81
CA VAL A 102 -19.62 -30.66 -29.19
C VAL A 102 -18.76 -31.75 -29.81
N LEU A 103 -17.45 -31.68 -29.64
CA LEU A 103 -16.53 -32.71 -30.11
C LEU A 103 -16.80 -34.07 -29.44
N ALA A 104 -17.09 -34.08 -28.13
CA ALA A 104 -17.47 -35.27 -27.40
C ALA A 104 -18.75 -35.88 -27.93
N THR A 105 -19.75 -35.06 -28.29
CA THR A 105 -21.03 -35.49 -28.87
C THR A 105 -20.84 -36.11 -30.26
N ILE A 106 -19.99 -35.51 -31.10
CA ILE A 106 -19.65 -36.05 -32.43
C ILE A 106 -18.94 -37.41 -32.29
N TYR A 107 -17.97 -37.50 -31.39
CA TYR A 107 -17.27 -38.77 -31.10
C TYR A 107 -18.24 -39.84 -30.63
N GLN A 108 -19.16 -39.52 -29.71
CA GLN A 108 -20.15 -40.43 -29.18
C GLN A 108 -21.14 -40.92 -30.26
N ALA A 109 -21.43 -40.12 -31.29
CA ALA A 109 -22.24 -40.53 -32.41
C ALA A 109 -21.53 -41.56 -33.32
N LEU A 110 -20.19 -41.49 -33.38
CA LEU A 110 -19.36 -42.38 -34.20
C LEU A 110 -18.89 -43.66 -33.47
N ALA A 111 -18.71 -43.56 -32.14
CA ALA A 111 -18.20 -44.64 -31.30
C ALA A 111 -19.25 -45.06 -30.28
N TYR A 112 -19.79 -46.28 -30.45
CA TYR A 112 -20.76 -46.85 -29.52
C TYR A 112 -20.12 -47.25 -28.16
N GLY A 113 -20.74 -46.81 -27.05
CA GLY A 113 -20.53 -47.41 -25.73
C GLY A 113 -20.05 -46.51 -24.60
N PHE A 114 -19.45 -45.32 -24.86
CA PHE A 114 -18.98 -44.41 -23.81
C PHE A 114 -19.52 -43.00 -23.95
N SER A 115 -20.14 -42.46 -22.89
CA SER A 115 -20.56 -41.03 -22.87
C SER A 115 -19.41 -40.17 -22.36
N LEU A 116 -18.69 -39.51 -23.29
CA LEU A 116 -17.63 -38.56 -22.99
C LEU A 116 -18.15 -37.15 -22.69
N GLN A 117 -19.44 -36.89 -22.84
CA GLN A 117 -20.03 -35.58 -22.75
C GLN A 117 -19.89 -34.96 -21.35
N CYS A 118 -20.12 -35.74 -20.29
CA CYS A 118 -19.93 -35.29 -18.92
C CYS A 118 -18.45 -34.95 -18.63
N LEU A 119 -17.53 -35.80 -19.10
CA LEU A 119 -16.09 -35.56 -18.95
C LEU A 119 -15.64 -34.30 -19.65
N ALA A 120 -16.10 -34.07 -20.90
CA ALA A 120 -15.81 -32.87 -21.67
C ALA A 120 -16.35 -31.59 -20.99
N ALA A 121 -17.56 -31.68 -20.42
CA ALA A 121 -18.13 -30.55 -19.66
C ALA A 121 -17.32 -30.24 -18.38
N VAL A 122 -16.88 -31.25 -17.64
CA VAL A 122 -16.05 -31.10 -16.45
C VAL A 122 -14.70 -30.47 -16.83
N ILE A 123 -14.02 -31.00 -17.84
CA ILE A 123 -12.72 -30.48 -18.29
C ILE A 123 -12.84 -29.02 -18.73
N SER A 124 -13.85 -28.65 -19.54
CA SER A 124 -14.04 -27.29 -20.00
C SER A 124 -14.36 -26.32 -18.85
N THR A 125 -15.12 -26.77 -17.85
CA THR A 125 -15.38 -25.96 -16.65
C THR A 125 -14.11 -25.77 -15.82
N GLN A 126 -13.27 -26.78 -15.68
CA GLN A 126 -11.99 -26.68 -15.00
C GLN A 126 -11.03 -25.75 -15.72
N ILE A 127 -10.91 -25.84 -17.04
CA ILE A 127 -10.09 -24.91 -17.84
C ILE A 127 -10.55 -23.45 -17.61
N MET A 128 -11.86 -23.21 -17.68
CA MET A 128 -12.41 -21.88 -17.46
C MET A 128 -12.08 -21.36 -16.04
N PHE A 129 -12.27 -22.20 -15.01
CA PHE A 129 -11.99 -21.84 -13.62
C PHE A 129 -10.49 -21.53 -13.39
N ILE A 130 -9.60 -22.36 -13.95
CA ILE A 130 -8.15 -22.16 -13.84
C ILE A 130 -7.74 -20.84 -14.51
N MET A 131 -8.22 -20.59 -15.74
CA MET A 131 -7.88 -19.38 -16.49
C MET A 131 -8.39 -18.11 -15.80
N ASP A 132 -9.60 -18.15 -15.24
CA ASP A 132 -10.18 -17.05 -14.48
C ASP A 132 -9.37 -16.76 -13.19
N THR A 133 -9.01 -17.81 -12.46
CA THR A 133 -8.18 -17.70 -11.26
C THR A 133 -6.82 -17.10 -11.56
N VAL A 134 -6.18 -17.56 -12.64
CA VAL A 134 -4.87 -17.02 -13.07
C VAL A 134 -4.99 -15.53 -13.44
N GLU A 135 -6.02 -15.13 -14.17
CA GLU A 135 -6.18 -13.74 -14.56
C GLU A 135 -6.48 -12.83 -13.36
N ILE A 136 -7.34 -13.27 -12.43
CA ILE A 136 -7.62 -12.53 -11.18
C ILE A 136 -6.31 -12.33 -10.40
N ASN A 137 -5.51 -13.38 -10.24
CA ASN A 137 -4.23 -13.29 -9.54
C ASN A 137 -3.26 -12.33 -10.22
N LEU A 138 -3.14 -12.39 -11.56
CA LEU A 138 -2.27 -11.47 -12.31
C LEU A 138 -2.72 -10.01 -12.16
N ARG A 139 -4.01 -9.73 -12.25
CA ARG A 139 -4.56 -8.38 -12.02
C ARG A 139 -4.32 -7.89 -10.60
N PHE A 140 -4.53 -8.76 -9.61
CA PHE A 140 -4.28 -8.44 -8.21
C PHE A 140 -2.81 -8.08 -7.96
N HIS A 141 -1.87 -8.85 -8.51
CA HIS A 141 -0.44 -8.57 -8.39
C HIS A 141 -0.03 -7.26 -9.08
N SER A 142 -0.57 -6.98 -10.28
CA SER A 142 -0.30 -5.72 -10.97
C SER A 142 -0.83 -4.51 -10.19
N GLN A 143 -2.06 -4.58 -9.68
CA GLN A 143 -2.63 -3.52 -8.85
C GLN A 143 -1.84 -3.28 -7.56
N GLN A 144 -1.37 -4.35 -6.92
CA GLN A 144 -0.50 -4.21 -5.75
C GLN A 144 0.84 -3.52 -6.08
N ALA A 145 1.43 -3.86 -7.23
CA ALA A 145 2.66 -3.22 -7.68
C ALA A 145 2.45 -1.73 -7.96
N ASP A 146 1.38 -1.38 -8.66
CA ASP A 146 1.01 0.01 -8.96
C ASP A 146 0.72 0.80 -7.67
N TYR A 147 0.00 0.20 -6.72
CA TYR A 147 -0.28 0.82 -5.42
C TYR A 147 1.01 1.07 -4.62
N ARG A 148 1.93 0.07 -4.57
CA ARG A 148 3.23 0.23 -3.89
C ARG A 148 4.07 1.33 -4.53
N LYS A 149 4.08 1.38 -5.87
CA LYS A 149 4.80 2.42 -6.62
C LYS A 149 4.22 3.81 -6.33
N ALA A 150 2.90 3.96 -6.45
CA ALA A 150 2.22 5.23 -6.17
C ALA A 150 2.44 5.69 -4.72
N ARG A 151 2.40 4.76 -3.76
CA ARG A 151 2.69 5.05 -2.35
C ARG A 151 4.14 5.48 -2.16
N TYR A 152 5.09 4.78 -2.79
CA TYR A 152 6.51 5.14 -2.72
C TYR A 152 6.74 6.55 -3.28
N GLU A 153 6.19 6.87 -4.44
CA GLU A 153 6.27 8.19 -5.07
C GLU A 153 5.62 9.29 -4.22
N ALA A 154 4.52 8.97 -3.52
CA ALA A 154 3.86 9.89 -2.60
C ALA A 154 4.63 10.16 -1.29
N GLU A 155 5.41 9.17 -0.81
CA GLU A 155 6.13 9.28 0.46
C GLU A 155 7.61 9.70 0.30
N HIS A 156 8.20 9.62 -0.91
CA HIS A 156 9.62 9.89 -1.13
C HIS A 156 9.86 11.10 -2.02
N ASP A 157 10.97 11.79 -1.77
CA ASP A 157 11.46 12.87 -2.62
C ASP A 157 12.06 12.29 -3.90
N GLY A 158 11.59 12.77 -5.06
CA GLY A 158 11.96 12.21 -6.36
C GLY A 158 13.43 12.43 -6.74
N MET A 159 14.12 13.41 -6.13
CA MET A 159 15.54 13.70 -6.40
C MET A 159 16.47 12.82 -5.55
N THR A 160 16.15 12.66 -4.28
CA THR A 160 17.03 12.03 -3.28
C THR A 160 16.63 10.60 -2.94
N GLY A 161 15.36 10.25 -3.15
CA GLY A 161 14.77 8.97 -2.73
C GLY A 161 14.69 8.81 -1.20
N LEU A 162 15.00 9.83 -0.41
CA LEU A 162 14.66 9.92 1.01
C LEU A 162 13.16 10.14 1.17
N LEU A 163 12.65 10.06 2.39
CA LEU A 163 11.28 10.50 2.63
C LEU A 163 11.14 11.99 2.22
N ASN A 164 9.98 12.35 1.69
CA ASN A 164 9.65 13.75 1.53
C ASN A 164 9.28 14.37 2.88
N LYS A 165 9.16 15.71 2.93
CA LYS A 165 8.85 16.46 4.14
C LYS A 165 7.62 15.92 4.88
N GLU A 166 6.51 15.70 4.16
CA GLU A 166 5.24 15.25 4.77
C GLU A 166 5.35 13.86 5.39
N ALA A 167 5.92 12.92 4.65
CA ALA A 167 6.08 11.55 5.13
C ALA A 167 7.06 11.47 6.30
N GLY A 168 8.19 12.20 6.22
CA GLY A 168 9.17 12.30 7.30
C GLY A 168 8.56 12.90 8.56
N TRP A 169 7.88 14.02 8.43
CA TRP A 169 7.20 14.72 9.53
C TRP A 169 6.16 13.83 10.21
N LYS A 170 5.32 13.16 9.42
CA LYS A 170 4.30 12.24 9.92
C LYS A 170 4.92 11.10 10.71
N ARG A 171 5.95 10.42 10.15
CA ARG A 171 6.61 9.27 10.80
C ARG A 171 7.34 9.68 12.07
N MET A 172 8.00 10.83 12.08
CA MET A 172 8.66 11.36 13.27
C MET A 172 7.64 11.67 14.38
N ARG A 173 6.54 12.35 14.05
CA ARG A 173 5.46 12.64 14.99
C ARG A 173 4.82 11.36 15.54
N GLU A 174 4.59 10.36 14.70
CA GLU A 174 4.11 9.04 15.14
C GLU A 174 5.08 8.39 16.13
N TYR A 175 6.39 8.46 15.88
CA TYR A 175 7.40 7.96 16.83
C TYR A 175 7.33 8.68 18.18
N PHE A 176 7.25 10.00 18.17
CA PHE A 176 7.16 10.80 19.42
C PHE A 176 5.88 10.50 20.21
N ASN A 177 4.75 10.27 19.55
CA ASN A 177 3.50 9.90 20.21
C ASN A 177 3.57 8.53 20.93
N HIS A 178 4.49 7.66 20.53
CA HIS A 178 4.70 6.33 21.14
C HIS A 178 5.98 6.26 21.99
N MET A 179 6.74 7.34 22.05
CA MET A 179 8.00 7.40 22.78
C MET A 179 7.75 7.33 24.29
N SER A 180 8.46 6.47 24.99
CA SER A 180 8.38 6.35 26.43
C SER A 180 9.43 7.24 27.13
N SER A 181 9.29 7.46 28.43
CA SER A 181 10.25 8.23 29.24
C SER A 181 11.66 7.59 29.32
N ARG A 182 11.80 6.33 28.86
CA ARG A 182 13.06 5.60 28.82
C ARG A 182 13.72 5.65 27.44
N ASP A 183 12.99 6.06 26.44
CA ASP A 183 13.50 6.11 25.08
C ASP A 183 14.38 7.34 24.89
N GLU A 184 15.40 7.15 24.08
CA GLU A 184 16.38 8.17 23.74
C GLU A 184 16.36 8.40 22.23
N ALA A 185 16.57 9.64 21.79
CA ALA A 185 16.65 9.96 20.39
C ALA A 185 17.49 11.21 20.13
N LEU A 186 17.98 11.34 18.88
CA LEU A 186 18.63 12.52 18.38
C LEU A 186 17.81 13.03 17.18
N LEU A 187 17.28 14.25 17.28
CA LEU A 187 16.65 14.93 16.16
C LEU A 187 17.66 15.94 15.58
N MET A 188 17.96 15.79 14.28
CA MET A 188 18.99 16.58 13.62
C MET A 188 18.39 17.36 12.46
N PHE A 189 18.68 18.65 12.41
CA PHE A 189 18.44 19.50 11.27
C PHE A 189 19.77 19.72 10.54
N ILE A 190 19.83 19.41 9.26
CA ILE A 190 21.05 19.41 8.43
C ILE A 190 20.81 20.31 7.23
N ASP A 191 21.79 21.14 6.89
CA ASP A 191 21.69 22.11 5.80
C ASP A 191 23.03 22.21 5.07
N ILE A 192 22.98 22.35 3.75
CA ILE A 192 24.19 22.56 2.92
C ILE A 192 24.57 24.02 2.97
N ASP A 193 25.76 24.30 3.51
CA ASP A 193 26.23 25.69 3.67
C ASP A 193 26.42 26.39 2.33
N ASP A 194 25.97 27.66 2.27
CA ASP A 194 26.10 28.52 1.10
C ASP A 194 25.58 27.89 -0.22
N PHE A 195 24.55 27.06 -0.15
CA PHE A 195 24.02 26.32 -1.29
C PHE A 195 23.67 27.18 -2.49
N LYS A 196 23.18 28.42 -2.25
CA LYS A 196 22.94 29.37 -3.31
C LYS A 196 24.24 29.75 -4.05
N THR A 197 25.34 29.95 -3.32
CA THR A 197 26.65 30.25 -3.93
C THR A 197 27.16 29.09 -4.79
N ILE A 198 26.91 27.84 -4.35
CA ILE A 198 27.23 26.64 -5.15
C ILE A 198 26.47 26.67 -6.47
N ASN A 199 25.15 26.92 -6.43
CA ASN A 199 24.35 27.06 -7.64
C ASN A 199 24.79 28.20 -8.55
N ASP A 200 25.05 29.36 -7.97
CA ASP A 200 25.46 30.57 -8.72
C ASP A 200 26.85 30.40 -9.36
N THR A 201 27.75 29.66 -8.72
CA THR A 201 29.15 29.48 -9.19
C THR A 201 29.28 28.28 -10.16
N TYR A 202 28.67 27.15 -9.85
CA TYR A 202 28.87 25.87 -10.56
C TYR A 202 27.63 25.41 -11.33
N GLY A 203 26.52 26.15 -11.25
CA GLY A 203 25.26 25.84 -11.89
C GLY A 203 24.38 24.89 -11.10
N HIS A 204 23.08 24.87 -11.41
CA HIS A 204 22.07 24.05 -10.72
C HIS A 204 22.36 22.53 -10.77
N THR A 205 23.04 22.05 -11.81
CA THR A 205 23.44 20.64 -11.92
C THR A 205 24.42 20.24 -10.80
N ALA A 206 25.31 21.15 -10.40
CA ALA A 206 26.22 20.94 -9.28
C ALA A 206 25.45 20.92 -7.94
N GLY A 207 24.50 21.85 -7.75
CA GLY A 207 23.65 21.85 -6.57
C GLY A 207 22.82 20.56 -6.45
N ASP A 208 22.22 20.11 -7.55
CA ASP A 208 21.49 18.83 -7.60
C ASP A 208 22.38 17.63 -7.26
N PHE A 209 23.63 17.64 -7.70
CA PHE A 209 24.62 16.62 -7.35
C PHE A 209 24.85 16.60 -5.83
N TRP A 210 25.10 17.77 -5.21
CA TRP A 210 25.38 17.85 -3.78
C TRP A 210 24.17 17.45 -2.91
N ILE A 211 22.95 17.80 -3.32
CA ILE A 211 21.74 17.34 -2.64
C ILE A 211 21.67 15.80 -2.66
N ARG A 212 21.93 15.15 -3.81
CA ARG A 212 21.92 13.69 -3.93
C ARG A 212 23.06 13.05 -3.14
N GLU A 213 24.22 13.67 -3.14
CA GLU A 213 25.40 13.16 -2.42
C GLU A 213 25.17 13.20 -0.90
N VAL A 214 24.71 14.33 -0.34
CA VAL A 214 24.33 14.42 1.07
C VAL A 214 23.27 13.41 1.43
N ALA A 215 22.22 13.30 0.64
CA ALA A 215 21.17 12.31 0.87
C ALA A 215 21.69 10.86 0.84
N SER A 216 22.60 10.54 -0.07
CA SER A 216 23.23 9.23 -0.18
C SER A 216 24.08 8.91 1.04
N GLN A 217 24.90 9.86 1.47
CA GLN A 217 25.73 9.70 2.67
C GLN A 217 24.89 9.50 3.93
N LEU A 218 23.85 10.30 4.14
CA LEU A 218 22.93 10.15 5.27
C LEU A 218 22.29 8.75 5.27
N ARG A 219 21.87 8.25 4.10
CA ARG A 219 21.28 6.90 3.97
C ARG A 219 22.27 5.78 4.31
N HIS A 220 23.56 5.95 4.03
CA HIS A 220 24.58 4.93 4.28
C HIS A 220 25.07 4.93 5.74
N ILE A 221 25.08 6.08 6.40
CA ILE A 221 25.57 6.25 7.76
C ILE A 221 24.53 5.79 8.79
N TYR A 222 23.27 6.09 8.56
CA TYR A 222 22.19 5.79 9.48
C TYR A 222 21.46 4.47 9.13
N ARG A 223 20.79 3.91 10.12
CA ARG A 223 20.12 2.61 9.99
C ARG A 223 18.81 2.74 9.20
N GLN A 224 18.34 1.62 8.66
CA GLN A 224 17.05 1.58 7.95
C GLN A 224 15.85 1.97 8.84
N ASP A 225 16.01 1.79 10.16
CA ASP A 225 14.98 2.14 11.13
C ASP A 225 14.99 3.63 11.50
N ASP A 226 16.06 4.37 11.24
CA ASP A 226 16.10 5.80 11.44
C ASP A 226 15.25 6.51 10.39
N ILE A 227 14.68 7.67 10.75
CA ILE A 227 13.79 8.40 9.87
C ILE A 227 14.54 9.60 9.29
N ILE A 228 14.79 9.59 7.98
CA ILE A 228 15.50 10.66 7.30
C ILE A 228 14.62 11.18 6.17
N CYS A 229 14.44 12.50 6.10
CA CYS A 229 13.67 13.14 5.04
C CYS A 229 14.38 14.37 4.50
N ARG A 230 14.08 14.70 3.25
CA ARG A 230 14.38 16.01 2.69
C ARG A 230 13.29 16.98 3.15
N TYR A 231 13.69 17.98 3.95
CA TYR A 231 12.75 18.93 4.52
C TYR A 231 12.38 20.04 3.53
N GLY A 232 13.34 20.50 2.73
CA GLY A 232 13.13 21.48 1.68
C GLY A 232 14.45 21.82 0.99
N GLY A 233 14.46 22.29 -0.22
CA GLY A 233 15.67 22.76 -0.91
C GLY A 233 16.93 21.92 -0.63
N ASP A 234 17.80 22.48 0.16
CA ASP A 234 19.08 21.99 0.66
C ASP A 234 19.04 21.48 2.11
N GLU A 235 17.84 21.43 2.72
CA GLU A 235 17.62 21.07 4.12
C GLU A 235 17.15 19.62 4.28
N PHE A 236 17.70 18.94 5.29
CA PHE A 236 17.33 17.58 5.67
C PHE A 236 16.99 17.50 7.16
N LEU A 237 16.07 16.64 7.52
CA LEU A 237 15.72 16.33 8.89
C LEU A 237 15.91 14.85 9.14
N ALA A 238 16.60 14.49 10.23
CA ALA A 238 16.88 13.11 10.60
C ALA A 238 16.54 12.86 12.07
N LEU A 239 15.84 11.74 12.34
CA LEU A 239 15.57 11.24 13.68
C LEU A 239 16.27 9.91 13.87
N ILE A 240 17.28 9.89 14.73
CA ILE A 240 18.05 8.72 15.10
C ILE A 240 17.45 8.16 16.38
N ARG A 241 16.99 6.92 16.30
CA ARG A 241 16.22 6.28 17.36
C ARG A 241 17.10 5.46 18.32
N ASN A 242 16.65 5.33 19.55
CA ASN A 242 17.25 4.48 20.57
C ASN A 242 18.71 4.85 20.89
N THR A 243 19.06 6.12 20.79
CA THR A 243 20.36 6.64 21.21
C THR A 243 20.28 8.13 21.54
N ALA A 244 20.98 8.52 22.60
CA ALA A 244 21.32 9.90 22.92
C ALA A 244 22.83 10.03 23.26
N SER A 245 23.62 9.03 22.88
CA SER A 245 25.05 8.99 23.16
C SER A 245 25.78 10.05 22.35
N GLU A 246 26.51 10.92 23.04
CA GLU A 246 27.35 11.95 22.43
C GLU A 246 28.48 11.35 21.60
N GLN A 247 29.07 10.26 22.07
CA GLN A 247 30.15 9.55 21.36
C GLN A 247 29.64 8.94 20.03
N VAL A 248 28.41 8.40 20.00
CA VAL A 248 27.79 7.89 18.75
C VAL A 248 27.54 9.04 17.79
N LEU A 249 26.99 10.15 18.28
CA LEU A 249 26.75 11.34 17.49
C LEU A 249 28.04 11.90 16.88
N GLU A 250 29.07 12.11 17.69
CA GLU A 250 30.39 12.62 17.23
C GLU A 250 31.02 11.69 16.19
N THR A 251 30.96 10.37 16.41
CA THR A 251 31.51 9.40 15.48
C THR A 251 30.74 9.41 14.14
N THR A 252 29.42 9.39 14.15
CA THR A 252 28.60 9.34 12.93
C THR A 252 28.70 10.64 12.14
N LEU A 253 28.61 11.79 12.79
CA LEU A 253 28.80 13.09 12.13
C LEU A 253 30.25 13.31 11.68
N GLY A 254 31.24 12.83 12.42
CA GLY A 254 32.65 12.84 12.00
C GLY A 254 32.84 12.07 10.68
N ILE A 255 32.24 10.88 10.56
CA ILE A 255 32.27 10.12 9.30
C ILE A 255 31.57 10.90 8.17
N PHE A 256 30.40 11.48 8.45
CA PHE A 256 29.66 12.29 7.47
C PHE A 256 30.50 13.46 6.94
N PHE A 257 31.04 14.28 7.82
CA PHE A 257 31.85 15.42 7.41
C PHE A 257 33.13 15.01 6.68
N GLN A 258 33.79 13.92 7.10
CA GLN A 258 34.98 13.40 6.43
C GLN A 258 34.65 12.91 5.00
N GLN A 259 33.53 12.22 4.81
CA GLN A 259 33.12 11.75 3.48
C GLN A 259 32.75 12.95 2.58
N LEU A 260 32.02 13.92 3.12
CA LEU A 260 31.68 15.14 2.39
C LEU A 260 32.92 15.90 1.93
N ALA A 261 33.91 16.10 2.83
CA ALA A 261 35.16 16.75 2.52
C ALA A 261 35.95 16.02 1.41
N ARG A 262 36.03 14.69 1.46
CA ARG A 262 36.65 13.89 0.39
C ARG A 262 35.98 14.07 -0.96
N THR A 263 34.63 14.06 -0.98
CA THR A 263 33.88 14.29 -2.23
C THR A 263 34.08 15.72 -2.73
N SER A 264 34.13 16.71 -1.82
CA SER A 264 34.45 18.12 -2.13
C SER A 264 35.80 18.26 -2.80
N GLU A 265 36.86 17.68 -2.25
CA GLU A 265 38.22 17.69 -2.81
C GLU A 265 38.26 17.04 -4.21
N GLN A 266 37.58 15.90 -4.39
CA GLN A 266 37.51 15.17 -5.67
C GLN A 266 36.86 16.02 -6.79
N HIS A 267 35.90 16.85 -6.46
CA HIS A 267 35.19 17.71 -7.42
C HIS A 267 35.77 19.14 -7.49
N GLY A 268 36.76 19.46 -6.67
CA GLY A 268 37.33 20.80 -6.61
C GLY A 268 36.31 21.88 -6.18
N GLN A 269 35.34 21.50 -5.38
CA GLN A 269 34.27 22.37 -4.88
C GLN A 269 34.30 22.35 -3.35
N ASP A 270 34.32 23.50 -2.72
CA ASP A 270 34.37 23.61 -1.26
C ASP A 270 32.94 23.60 -0.70
N VAL A 271 32.45 22.41 -0.30
CA VAL A 271 31.06 22.19 0.16
C VAL A 271 31.07 21.64 1.56
N HIS A 272 30.35 22.32 2.43
CA HIS A 272 30.16 21.94 3.85
C HIS A 272 28.69 21.79 4.18
N CYS A 273 28.41 21.12 5.28
CA CYS A 273 27.08 21.05 5.88
C CYS A 273 27.15 21.46 7.35
N SER A 274 26.18 22.23 7.78
CA SER A 274 25.95 22.55 9.19
C SER A 274 24.84 21.69 9.76
N VAL A 275 24.98 21.24 11.02
CA VAL A 275 24.04 20.37 11.70
C VAL A 275 23.63 20.94 13.06
N GLY A 276 22.34 21.07 13.29
CA GLY A 276 21.78 21.36 14.61
C GLY A 276 21.12 20.13 15.18
N VAL A 277 21.40 19.81 16.44
CA VAL A 277 20.95 18.58 17.10
C VAL A 277 20.14 18.91 18.34
N CYS A 278 18.93 18.36 18.45
CA CYS A 278 18.18 18.26 19.70
C CYS A 278 18.37 16.85 20.27
N ARG A 279 19.00 16.74 21.43
CA ARG A 279 19.24 15.48 22.12
C ARG A 279 18.15 15.22 23.15
N ILE A 280 17.45 14.12 22.99
CA ILE A 280 16.38 13.65 23.86
C ILE A 280 16.94 12.48 24.66
N ALA A 281 17.34 12.75 25.91
CA ALA A 281 17.86 11.73 26.83
C ALA A 281 16.72 11.15 27.67
N ALA A 282 16.85 9.90 28.09
CA ALA A 282 15.93 9.28 29.02
C ALA A 282 15.78 10.13 30.29
N THR A 283 14.58 10.65 30.52
CA THR A 283 14.33 11.53 31.67
C THR A 283 14.10 10.67 32.91
N ARG A 284 15.14 10.46 33.71
CA ARG A 284 14.98 10.00 35.11
C ARG A 284 14.41 11.17 35.91
N ILE A 285 13.12 11.31 35.95
CA ILE A 285 12.47 12.23 36.90
C ILE A 285 12.68 11.65 38.31
N ARG A 286 13.73 12.11 38.99
CA ARG A 286 13.79 11.98 40.44
C ARG A 286 12.69 12.83 41.02
N ARG A 287 11.60 12.21 41.45
CA ARG A 287 10.65 12.86 42.37
C ARG A 287 11.43 13.27 43.63
N ASN A 288 11.71 14.55 43.75
CA ASN A 288 12.03 15.14 45.02
C ASN A 288 10.72 15.31 45.83
N THR A 289 10.09 14.20 46.19
CA THR A 289 9.01 14.19 47.17
C THR A 289 9.65 14.25 48.55
N GLY A 290 9.96 15.47 48.99
CA GLY A 290 10.15 15.72 50.40
C GLY A 290 8.80 15.62 51.12
N ILE A 291 8.24 14.44 51.30
CA ILE A 291 7.27 14.10 52.35
C ILE A 291 7.38 12.62 52.63
N SER A 292 7.66 12.38 53.90
CA SER A 292 7.86 11.16 54.63
C SER A 292 6.68 10.18 54.63
N ARG A 293 7.04 8.90 54.53
CA ARG A 293 6.47 7.72 55.22
C ARG A 293 5.02 7.28 54.93
N ASN A 294 5.03 6.03 54.61
CA ASN A 294 4.08 4.95 54.85
C ASN A 294 3.05 4.66 53.76
N THR A 295 3.17 3.41 53.42
CA THR A 295 2.16 2.45 52.95
C THR A 295 2.06 2.21 51.45
N ASP A 296 2.37 0.97 51.17
CA ASP A 296 1.77 0.04 50.22
C ASP A 296 2.01 0.22 48.71
N GLU A 297 2.46 -0.88 48.20
CA GLU A 297 2.46 -1.34 46.82
C GLU A 297 1.25 -0.83 46.05
N GLY A 298 1.49 0.08 45.12
CA GLY A 298 0.46 0.56 44.22
C GLY A 298 1.10 1.18 43.01
N ASN A 299 0.99 0.52 41.87
CA ASN A 299 1.14 0.98 40.49
C ASN A 299 1.57 2.46 40.37
N GLY A 300 2.89 2.67 40.26
CA GLY A 300 3.41 3.97 39.87
C GLY A 300 2.97 4.28 38.47
N GLU A 301 1.90 5.04 38.29
CA GLU A 301 1.62 5.70 37.03
C GLU A 301 2.84 6.54 36.64
N ASP A 302 3.49 6.11 35.58
CA ASP A 302 4.55 6.83 34.90
C ASP A 302 3.94 8.12 34.36
N ILE A 303 4.08 9.23 35.10
CA ILE A 303 3.66 10.55 34.61
C ILE A 303 4.61 10.87 33.47
N ARG A 304 4.17 10.56 32.26
CA ARG A 304 4.84 10.85 31.00
C ARG A 304 5.05 12.37 30.91
N GLY A 305 6.27 12.84 31.05
CA GLY A 305 6.68 14.09 30.47
C GLY A 305 6.64 13.90 28.96
N GLU A 306 5.54 14.31 28.36
CA GLU A 306 5.32 14.19 26.91
C GLU A 306 6.41 15.02 26.21
N VAL A 307 7.27 14.36 25.40
CA VAL A 307 8.28 15.06 24.61
C VAL A 307 7.55 15.69 23.43
N ASP A 308 7.56 17.01 23.37
CA ASP A 308 6.94 17.76 22.30
C ASP A 308 7.83 17.76 21.05
N PHE A 309 7.35 17.12 19.99
CA PHE A 309 8.04 17.03 18.69
C PHE A 309 8.32 18.43 18.09
N ASP A 310 7.35 19.32 18.11
CA ASP A 310 7.49 20.64 17.51
C ASP A 310 8.53 21.47 18.29
N GLN A 311 8.63 21.28 19.61
CA GLN A 311 9.69 21.89 20.43
C GLN A 311 11.06 21.30 20.12
N CYS A 312 11.18 19.99 19.88
CA CYS A 312 12.45 19.37 19.50
C CYS A 312 12.94 19.92 18.15
N VAL A 313 12.04 20.07 17.18
CA VAL A 313 12.38 20.66 15.88
C VAL A 313 12.88 22.10 16.02
N LYS A 314 12.19 22.93 16.83
CA LYS A 314 12.64 24.31 17.11
C LYS A 314 14.02 24.34 17.77
N GLN A 315 14.30 23.44 18.68
CA GLN A 315 15.62 23.40 19.35
C GLN A 315 16.72 22.95 18.40
N ALA A 316 16.45 21.98 17.52
CA ALA A 316 17.39 21.57 16.48
C ALA A 316 17.65 22.70 15.47
N ASP A 317 16.62 23.44 15.07
CA ASP A 317 16.76 24.60 14.17
C ASP A 317 17.57 25.74 14.83
N LEU A 318 17.33 26.03 16.10
CA LEU A 318 18.13 27.00 16.86
C LEU A 318 19.61 26.59 16.96
N ALA A 319 19.87 25.30 17.22
CA ALA A 319 21.22 24.75 17.24
C ALA A 319 21.91 24.87 15.88
N LEU A 320 21.17 24.59 14.77
CA LEU A 320 21.66 24.81 13.41
C LEU A 320 22.01 26.27 13.15
N TYR A 321 21.14 27.20 13.53
CA TYR A 321 21.39 28.61 13.40
C TYR A 321 22.65 29.07 14.13
N GLU A 322 22.91 28.59 15.34
CA GLU A 322 24.14 28.84 16.08
C GLU A 322 25.37 28.27 15.38
N THR A 323 25.27 27.04 14.86
CA THR A 323 26.35 26.43 14.08
C THR A 323 26.74 27.32 12.90
N LYS A 324 25.75 27.77 12.11
CA LYS A 324 26.01 28.64 10.96
C LYS A 324 26.64 30.00 11.32
N ARG A 325 26.35 30.52 12.51
CA ARG A 325 26.92 31.78 12.98
C ARG A 325 28.32 31.65 13.55
N SER A 326 28.62 30.56 14.23
CA SER A 326 29.87 30.38 14.96
C SER A 326 30.96 29.72 14.10
N ASN A 327 30.64 28.66 13.41
CA ASN A 327 31.62 27.89 12.65
C ASN A 327 30.92 26.90 11.71
N LYS A 328 30.71 27.28 10.46
CA LYS A 328 30.11 26.41 9.42
C LYS A 328 30.86 25.08 9.29
N GLY A 329 30.20 24.07 8.77
CA GLY A 329 30.79 22.75 8.58
C GLY A 329 30.97 21.94 9.86
N ARG A 330 30.18 22.21 10.91
CA ARG A 330 30.20 21.54 12.23
C ARG A 330 28.79 21.27 12.72
N PHE A 331 28.68 20.91 13.98
CA PHE A 331 27.38 20.69 14.64
C PHE A 331 27.32 21.35 16.02
N THR A 332 26.11 21.69 16.43
CA THR A 332 25.77 22.17 17.78
C THR A 332 24.67 21.27 18.37
N VAL A 333 24.80 20.94 19.65
CA VAL A 333 23.86 20.08 20.36
C VAL A 333 23.13 20.85 21.44
N TYR A 334 21.80 20.80 21.38
CA TYR A 334 20.93 21.23 22.47
C TYR A 334 20.32 20.02 23.17
N ASN A 335 20.31 20.01 24.49
CA ASN A 335 19.53 19.04 25.23
C ASN A 335 18.06 19.48 25.25
N TYR A 336 17.16 18.55 25.00
CA TYR A 336 15.73 18.83 25.03
C TYR A 336 15.30 19.48 26.34
N THR A 337 14.61 20.59 26.24
CA THR A 337 13.95 21.30 27.34
C THR A 337 12.47 21.45 27.00
N PRO A 338 11.56 20.97 27.87
CA PRO A 338 10.13 21.11 27.62
C PRO A 338 9.73 22.59 27.57
N PRO A 339 8.66 22.93 26.83
CA PRO A 339 8.16 24.29 26.81
C PRO A 339 7.74 24.72 28.22
N PRO A 340 7.84 26.02 28.56
CA PRO A 340 7.39 26.50 29.85
C PRO A 340 5.91 26.17 30.03
N SER A 341 5.55 25.54 31.17
CA SER A 341 4.17 25.15 31.45
C SER A 341 3.28 26.38 31.42
N GLN A 342 2.31 26.39 30.49
CA GLN A 342 1.24 27.37 30.45
C GLN A 342 0.25 27.07 31.61
N ASN A 343 0.65 27.33 32.86
CA ASN A 343 -0.27 27.32 34.00
C ASN A 343 -0.29 28.72 34.63
N PRO A 344 -1.26 29.59 34.30
CA PRO A 344 -1.37 30.95 34.85
C PRO A 344 -2.02 30.99 36.22
N GLN A 345 -1.99 29.93 37.00
CA GLN A 345 -2.55 29.94 38.34
C GLN A 345 -1.52 29.52 39.36
N ILE A 346 -0.72 30.44 39.84
CA ILE A 346 -0.23 30.59 41.25
C ILE A 346 0.68 31.83 41.26
N SER A 347 0.07 33.02 41.34
CA SER A 347 0.67 34.18 42.01
C SER A 347 -0.36 35.31 42.12
N ALA A 348 -1.37 35.10 42.95
CA ALA A 348 -2.08 36.23 43.60
C ALA A 348 -1.55 36.31 45.03
N PRO A 349 -0.86 37.39 45.44
CA PRO A 349 -0.52 37.59 46.85
C PRO A 349 -1.82 37.83 47.64
N ARG A 350 -2.07 36.99 48.63
CA ARG A 350 -3.12 37.23 49.61
C ARG A 350 -2.87 38.58 50.27
N SER A 351 -3.68 39.56 49.96
CA SER A 351 -3.72 40.82 50.65
C SER A 351 -4.08 40.59 52.13
N GLY A 352 -3.19 41.09 53.00
CA GLY A 352 -3.31 41.00 54.45
C GLY A 352 -4.59 41.65 54.94
N ARG A 353 -5.25 40.97 55.87
CA ARG A 353 -6.29 41.53 56.75
C ARG A 353 -5.59 42.51 57.71
N LYS A 354 -6.00 43.79 57.64
CA LYS A 354 -5.78 44.72 58.74
C LYS A 354 -6.90 44.50 59.76
N VAL A 355 -6.48 44.35 61.04
CA VAL A 355 -7.32 44.56 62.22
C VAL A 355 -7.47 46.05 62.43
#